data_bd62549af1e862a426e15d38cfbea555
#
_entry.id   bd62549af1e862a426e15d38cfbea555
#
_cell.length_a   1.000
_cell.length_b   1.000
_cell.length_c   1.000
_cell.angle_alpha   90.00
_cell.angle_beta   90.00
_cell.angle_gamma   90.00
#
_symmetry.space_group_name_H-M   'P 1'
#
loop_
_entity.id
_entity.type
_entity.pdbx_description
1 polymer ?
#
loop_
_entity_poly.entity_id
_entity_poly.type
_entity_poly.pdbx_seq_one_letter_code
_entity_poly.pdbx_strand_id
1 'polypeptide(L)'
;MKALAYVSGKIETKNRECFVGNQKVDCPQSGKVFTTSGDKLDLLPQISSLEKRGDPVFFVILLTIIIFFSALAIFRIKIFGKTLGEYVRPIWYLILISIAAVAWQYLFGLKIDDNFMSIRISQWVWEICIAVSAYKLIKTANFEYGNLFFLGVLYSFIIHGLKITIRYLFYGKTFLYLADRFLYGSLLVMVIVFVGGSMLLFFRKKGVIKF
;
A
#
# COMPACT_ATOMS: atom_id res chain seq x y z
N MET A 1 -1.24 31.65 10.18
CA MET A 1 -2.13 30.53 10.54
C MET A 1 -1.60 29.87 11.79
N LYS A 2 -2.36 29.87 12.88
CA LYS A 2 -1.95 29.16 14.10
C LYS A 2 -2.36 27.71 13.91
N ALA A 3 -1.39 26.83 13.78
CA ALA A 3 -1.62 25.40 13.72
C ALA A 3 -2.14 24.91 15.07
N LEU A 4 -3.16 24.09 15.04
CA LEU A 4 -3.74 23.47 16.21
C LEU A 4 -2.77 22.46 16.83
N ALA A 5 -2.43 22.69 18.10
CA ALA A 5 -1.78 21.68 18.90
C ALA A 5 -2.70 20.45 18.97
N TYR A 6 -2.16 19.29 18.68
CA TYR A 6 -2.81 18.04 19.01
C TYR A 6 -2.76 17.91 20.53
N VAL A 7 -3.73 18.52 21.17
CA VAL A 7 -4.05 18.21 22.54
C VAL A 7 -4.97 17.00 22.48
N SER A 8 -4.70 15.96 23.25
CA SER A 8 -5.57 14.80 23.42
C SER A 8 -6.87 15.23 24.12
N GLY A 9 -7.66 16.06 23.46
CA GLY A 9 -8.89 16.62 23.94
C GLY A 9 -9.97 16.49 22.86
N LYS A 10 -11.19 16.25 23.31
CA LYS A 10 -12.37 16.24 22.47
C LYS A 10 -12.57 17.66 21.93
N ILE A 11 -12.62 17.80 20.60
CA ILE A 11 -12.99 19.09 19.99
C ILE A 11 -14.48 19.28 20.19
N GLU A 12 -14.85 20.33 20.87
CA GLU A 12 -16.25 20.71 21.08
C GLU A 12 -16.60 21.88 20.15
N THR A 13 -17.70 21.73 19.42
CA THR A 13 -18.23 22.78 18.55
C THR A 13 -19.34 23.53 19.30
N LYS A 14 -19.17 24.82 19.50
CA LYS A 14 -20.18 25.70 20.07
C LYS A 14 -20.33 26.89 19.13
N ASN A 15 -21.54 27.13 18.63
CA ASN A 15 -21.86 28.25 17.74
C ASN A 15 -20.97 28.38 16.50
N ARG A 16 -20.65 27.29 15.84
CA ARG A 16 -19.71 27.20 14.68
C ARG A 16 -18.26 27.57 14.99
N GLU A 17 -17.90 27.67 16.25
CA GLU A 17 -16.54 27.85 16.72
C GLU A 17 -16.06 26.56 17.38
N CYS A 18 -14.79 26.22 17.18
CA CYS A 18 -14.19 25.02 17.76
C CYS A 18 -13.34 25.39 18.97
N PHE A 19 -13.43 24.57 20.02
CA PHE A 19 -12.70 24.75 21.27
C PHE A 19 -11.99 23.47 21.64
N VAL A 20 -10.79 23.59 22.20
CA VAL A 20 -10.09 22.53 22.92
C VAL A 20 -9.91 23.00 24.35
N GLY A 21 -10.72 22.47 25.26
CA GLY A 21 -10.88 23.04 26.60
C GLY A 21 -11.44 24.48 26.52
N ASN A 22 -10.74 25.44 27.10
CA ASN A 22 -11.15 26.85 27.08
C ASN A 22 -10.48 27.68 25.96
N GLN A 23 -9.71 27.06 25.09
CA GLN A 23 -9.02 27.73 23.97
C GLN A 23 -9.82 27.59 22.67
N LYS A 24 -10.10 28.73 22.04
CA LYS A 24 -10.68 28.79 20.70
C LYS A 24 -9.64 28.35 19.69
N VAL A 25 -10.02 27.42 18.82
CA VAL A 25 -9.15 26.84 17.79
C VAL A 25 -9.87 26.91 16.45
N ASP A 26 -9.10 26.92 15.37
CA ASP A 26 -9.67 26.86 14.03
C ASP A 26 -10.39 25.51 13.82
N CYS A 27 -11.63 25.57 13.35
CA CYS A 27 -12.40 24.35 13.11
C CYS A 27 -11.75 23.52 12.01
N PRO A 28 -11.48 22.24 12.26
CA PRO A 28 -10.97 21.36 11.22
C PRO A 28 -12.01 21.23 10.11
N GLN A 29 -11.63 21.58 8.90
CA GLN A 29 -12.48 21.33 7.73
C GLN A 29 -12.63 19.82 7.53
N SER A 30 -13.86 19.33 7.70
CA SER A 30 -14.25 17.94 7.38
C SER A 30 -13.28 16.84 7.84
N GLY A 31 -13.16 16.65 9.16
CA GLY A 31 -12.50 15.47 9.74
C GLY A 31 -10.98 15.42 9.62
N LYS A 32 -10.33 16.50 9.27
CA LYS A 32 -8.87 16.59 9.16
C LYS A 32 -8.25 16.92 10.50
N VAL A 33 -7.31 16.10 10.93
CA VAL A 33 -6.47 16.38 12.09
C VAL A 33 -5.27 17.20 11.60
N PHE A 34 -5.17 18.45 12.04
CA PHE A 34 -4.01 19.30 11.80
C PHE A 34 -2.99 19.10 12.91
N THR A 35 -1.72 19.03 12.58
CA THR A 35 -0.64 19.03 13.57
C THR A 35 -0.19 20.46 13.85
N THR A 36 0.20 20.74 15.08
CA THR A 36 0.59 22.07 15.58
C THR A 36 1.76 22.72 14.91
N SER A 37 2.63 21.93 14.32
CA SER A 37 3.82 22.42 13.65
C SER A 37 3.58 22.78 12.20
N GLY A 38 2.36 23.01 11.84
CA GLY A 38 1.82 23.68 10.65
C GLY A 38 2.37 23.30 9.29
N ASP A 39 3.61 23.06 9.13
CA ASP A 39 4.21 23.07 7.81
C ASP A 39 5.14 21.92 7.48
N LYS A 40 5.44 21.06 8.43
CA LYS A 40 6.27 19.89 8.16
C LYS A 40 5.67 18.68 8.84
N LEU A 41 5.28 17.71 8.06
CA LEU A 41 5.11 16.35 8.54
C LEU A 41 6.54 15.89 8.89
N ASP A 42 6.95 16.14 10.13
CA ASP A 42 8.17 15.53 10.63
C ASP A 42 7.91 14.05 10.78
N LEU A 43 8.39 13.29 9.82
CA LEU A 43 8.32 11.83 9.84
C LEU A 43 9.11 11.25 11.03
N LEU A 44 10.13 11.98 11.48
CA LEU A 44 11.07 11.57 12.53
C LEU A 44 10.47 11.49 13.95
N PRO A 45 9.60 12.40 14.43
CA PRO A 45 9.05 12.30 15.78
C PRO A 45 8.16 11.09 16.00
N GLN A 46 7.68 10.50 14.94
CA GLN A 46 6.79 9.34 15.04
C GLN A 46 7.55 8.03 15.23
N ILE A 47 8.85 8.00 14.93
CA ILE A 47 9.70 6.86 15.23
C ILE A 47 9.81 6.66 16.76
N SER A 48 9.86 7.76 17.53
CA SER A 48 9.86 7.69 18.99
C SER A 48 8.54 7.16 19.58
N SER A 49 7.44 7.25 18.83
CA SER A 49 6.16 6.67 19.25
C SER A 49 6.08 5.17 19.01
N LEU A 50 6.97 4.60 18.20
CA LEU A 50 7.11 3.16 18.00
C LEU A 50 7.58 2.46 19.28
N GLU A 51 8.51 3.06 20.04
CA GLU A 51 8.95 2.53 21.32
C GLU A 51 7.82 2.45 22.35
N LYS A 52 6.87 3.39 22.27
CA LYS A 52 5.71 3.42 23.17
C LYS A 52 4.54 2.53 22.74
N ARG A 53 4.50 2.16 21.46
CA ARG A 53 3.39 1.39 20.90
C ARG A 53 3.73 -0.06 20.63
N GLY A 54 4.97 -0.48 20.86
CA GLY A 54 5.51 -1.82 20.68
C GLY A 54 4.46 -2.89 20.43
N ASP A 55 3.86 -2.86 19.23
CA ASP A 55 2.94 -3.94 18.84
C ASP A 55 3.81 -5.07 18.28
N PRO A 56 4.24 -6.02 19.13
CA PRO A 56 5.15 -7.07 18.69
C PRO A 56 4.53 -7.91 17.58
N VAL A 57 3.20 -7.97 17.52
CA VAL A 57 2.46 -8.75 16.52
C VAL A 57 2.72 -8.22 15.11
N PHE A 58 2.72 -6.89 14.91
CA PHE A 58 3.02 -6.31 13.60
C PHE A 58 4.44 -6.66 13.13
N PHE A 59 5.42 -6.51 14.01
CA PHE A 59 6.82 -6.82 13.68
C PHE A 59 7.03 -8.32 13.43
N VAL A 60 6.39 -9.20 14.21
CA VAL A 60 6.45 -10.63 14.00
C VAL A 60 5.86 -11.01 12.65
N ILE A 61 4.72 -10.47 12.28
CA ILE A 61 4.10 -10.71 10.96
C ILE A 61 5.01 -10.20 9.85
N LEU A 62 5.52 -8.97 9.95
CA LEU A 62 6.40 -8.38 8.95
C LEU A 62 7.68 -9.21 8.77
N LEU A 63 8.31 -9.60 9.88
CA LEU A 63 9.51 -10.44 9.87
C LEU A 63 9.22 -11.81 9.23
N THR A 64 8.10 -12.43 9.60
CA THR A 64 7.68 -13.72 9.03
C THR A 64 7.52 -13.63 7.52
N ILE A 65 6.89 -12.57 7.01
CA ILE A 65 6.72 -12.33 5.57
C ILE A 65 8.09 -12.17 4.89
N ILE A 66 8.98 -11.37 5.48
CA ILE A 66 10.33 -11.16 4.93
C ILE A 66 11.11 -12.47 4.89
N ILE A 67 11.09 -13.25 5.98
CA ILE A 67 11.75 -14.56 6.06
C ILE A 67 11.16 -15.50 5.01
N PHE A 68 9.84 -15.56 4.88
CA PHE A 68 9.17 -16.41 3.91
C PHE A 68 9.61 -16.11 2.46
N PHE A 69 9.54 -14.85 2.02
CA PHE A 69 9.97 -14.49 0.66
C PHE A 69 11.49 -14.64 0.47
N SER A 70 12.28 -14.39 1.50
CA SER A 70 13.73 -14.63 1.47
C SER A 70 14.05 -16.13 1.31
N ALA A 71 13.35 -16.97 2.04
CA ALA A 71 13.50 -18.43 1.91
C ALA A 71 13.12 -18.91 0.50
N LEU A 72 12.01 -18.40 -0.07
CA LEU A 72 11.63 -18.73 -1.44
C LEU A 72 12.71 -18.31 -2.45
N ALA A 73 13.37 -17.17 -2.23
CA ALA A 73 14.42 -16.68 -3.11
C ALA A 73 15.73 -17.52 -2.98
N ILE A 74 16.18 -17.74 -1.74
CA ILE A 74 17.46 -18.43 -1.45
C ILE A 74 17.39 -19.89 -1.82
N PHE A 75 16.35 -20.59 -1.38
CA PHE A 75 16.19 -22.04 -1.63
C PHE A 75 15.60 -22.35 -2.99
N ARG A 76 15.29 -21.33 -3.81
CA ARG A 76 14.70 -21.49 -5.14
C ARG A 76 13.46 -22.39 -5.15
N ILE A 77 12.65 -22.30 -4.11
CA ILE A 77 11.42 -23.08 -3.98
C ILE A 77 10.49 -22.71 -5.13
N LYS A 78 9.97 -23.73 -5.81
CA LYS A 78 9.01 -23.53 -6.91
C LYS A 78 7.60 -23.44 -6.39
N ILE A 79 6.90 -22.36 -6.74
CA ILE A 79 5.47 -22.16 -6.49
C ILE A 79 4.75 -22.20 -7.83
N PHE A 80 3.81 -23.12 -7.97
CA PHE A 80 3.15 -23.40 -9.25
C PHE A 80 4.15 -23.63 -10.39
N GLY A 81 5.23 -24.40 -10.10
CA GLY A 81 6.24 -24.79 -11.07
C GLY A 81 7.31 -23.74 -11.38
N LYS A 82 7.24 -22.52 -10.80
CA LYS A 82 8.17 -21.42 -11.05
C LYS A 82 8.82 -20.92 -9.78
N THR A 83 10.08 -20.52 -9.87
CA THR A 83 10.83 -19.90 -8.78
C THR A 83 10.46 -18.42 -8.65
N LEU A 84 10.68 -17.82 -7.47
CA LEU A 84 10.45 -16.39 -7.26
C LEU A 84 11.22 -15.52 -8.27
N GLY A 85 12.43 -15.94 -8.66
CA GLY A 85 13.21 -15.25 -9.69
C GLY A 85 12.51 -15.22 -11.06
N GLU A 86 11.80 -16.29 -11.43
CA GLU A 86 11.04 -16.34 -12.69
C GLU A 86 9.80 -15.44 -12.66
N TYR A 87 9.25 -15.16 -11.47
CA TYR A 87 8.20 -14.15 -11.31
C TYR A 87 8.76 -12.72 -11.39
N VAL A 88 9.86 -12.44 -10.70
CA VAL A 88 10.34 -11.06 -10.50
C VAL A 88 11.22 -10.57 -11.65
N ARG A 89 12.16 -11.40 -12.12
CA ARG A 89 13.18 -11.00 -13.10
C ARG A 89 12.63 -10.39 -14.39
N PRO A 90 11.55 -10.90 -15.01
CA PRO A 90 11.04 -10.29 -16.23
C PRO A 90 10.35 -8.93 -16.02
N ILE A 91 9.90 -8.65 -14.79
CA ILE A 91 9.05 -7.49 -14.46
C ILE A 91 9.65 -6.59 -13.37
N TRP A 92 10.92 -6.77 -13.01
CA TRP A 92 11.56 -6.05 -11.91
C TRP A 92 11.40 -4.53 -12.00
N TYR A 93 11.50 -3.98 -13.19
CA TYR A 93 11.33 -2.54 -13.43
C TYR A 93 9.90 -2.07 -13.17
N LEU A 94 8.87 -2.88 -13.48
CA LEU A 94 7.47 -2.56 -13.17
C LEU A 94 7.22 -2.59 -11.66
N ILE A 95 7.87 -3.51 -10.95
CA ILE A 95 7.85 -3.56 -9.49
C ILE A 95 8.48 -2.29 -8.92
N LEU A 96 9.64 -1.87 -9.42
CA LEU A 96 10.29 -0.63 -8.97
C LEU A 96 9.44 0.60 -9.23
N ILE A 97 8.81 0.71 -10.41
CA ILE A 97 7.88 1.81 -10.72
C ILE A 97 6.70 1.80 -9.75
N SER A 98 6.13 0.63 -9.43
CA SER A 98 5.04 0.50 -8.47
C SER A 98 5.46 0.93 -7.06
N ILE A 99 6.65 0.54 -6.61
CA ILE A 99 7.22 0.97 -5.32
C ILE A 99 7.43 2.49 -5.31
N ALA A 100 8.01 3.05 -6.38
CA ALA A 100 8.23 4.49 -6.51
C ALA A 100 6.91 5.27 -6.51
N ALA A 101 5.87 4.77 -7.19
CA ALA A 101 4.54 5.37 -7.20
C ALA A 101 3.90 5.38 -5.80
N VAL A 102 4.06 4.29 -5.04
CA VAL A 102 3.60 4.22 -3.65
C VAL A 102 4.41 5.17 -2.76
N ALA A 103 5.73 5.20 -2.88
CA ALA A 103 6.58 6.12 -2.13
C ALA A 103 6.21 7.58 -2.43
N TRP A 104 6.03 7.93 -3.70
CA TRP A 104 5.59 9.25 -4.12
C TRP A 104 4.24 9.63 -3.51
N GLN A 105 3.27 8.72 -3.47
CA GLN A 105 1.98 8.94 -2.83
C GLN A 105 2.14 9.38 -1.37
N TYR A 106 3.07 8.77 -0.62
CA TYR A 106 3.28 9.10 0.79
C TYR A 106 4.15 10.34 1.01
N LEU A 107 5.09 10.61 0.13
CA LEU A 107 5.93 11.81 0.23
C LEU A 107 5.16 13.09 -0.09
N PHE A 108 4.24 13.04 -1.04
CA PHE A 108 3.55 14.22 -1.57
C PHE A 108 2.03 14.20 -1.30
N GLY A 109 1.38 13.05 -1.36
CA GLY A 109 -0.07 12.92 -1.31
C GLY A 109 -0.69 13.09 0.07
N LEU A 110 0.02 12.74 1.14
CA LEU A 110 -0.54 12.82 2.51
C LEU A 110 -0.44 14.20 3.15
N LYS A 111 0.32 15.11 2.58
CA LYS A 111 0.30 16.52 2.97
C LYS A 111 -0.92 17.26 2.42
N ILE A 112 -1.67 16.63 1.58
CA ILE A 112 -2.73 17.22 0.78
C ILE A 112 -3.95 16.29 0.86
N ASP A 113 -5.11 16.84 0.75
CA ASP A 113 -6.41 16.20 0.85
C ASP A 113 -6.51 14.80 0.20
N ASP A 114 -7.20 13.85 0.84
CA ASP A 114 -7.40 12.48 0.34
C ASP A 114 -8.05 12.40 -1.06
N ASN A 115 -8.67 13.49 -1.53
CA ASN A 115 -9.25 13.61 -2.87
C ASN A 115 -8.29 14.12 -3.94
N PHE A 116 -7.01 14.23 -3.63
CA PHE A 116 -6.07 14.86 -4.53
C PHE A 116 -5.76 13.99 -5.76
N MET A 117 -5.64 14.63 -6.91
CA MET A 117 -5.34 13.98 -8.18
C MET A 117 -4.05 13.14 -8.13
N SER A 118 -3.06 13.56 -7.33
CA SER A 118 -1.80 12.85 -7.17
C SER A 118 -1.97 11.43 -6.60
N ILE A 119 -2.90 11.24 -5.66
CA ILE A 119 -3.19 9.91 -5.08
C ILE A 119 -3.82 9.01 -6.13
N ARG A 120 -4.75 9.53 -6.91
CA ARG A 120 -5.39 8.79 -8.00
C ARG A 120 -4.39 8.44 -9.10
N ILE A 121 -3.52 9.37 -9.49
CA ILE A 121 -2.45 9.11 -10.46
C ILE A 121 -1.52 8.01 -9.96
N SER A 122 -1.05 8.08 -8.72
CA SER A 122 -0.21 7.04 -8.12
C SER A 122 -0.91 5.69 -8.14
N GLN A 123 -2.20 5.65 -7.85
CA GLN A 123 -3.00 4.44 -7.90
C GLN A 123 -3.06 3.87 -9.32
N TRP A 124 -3.39 4.66 -10.32
CA TRP A 124 -3.42 4.22 -11.71
C TRP A 124 -2.06 3.72 -12.19
N VAL A 125 -0.97 4.39 -11.79
CA VAL A 125 0.37 3.97 -12.19
C VAL A 125 0.66 2.54 -11.72
N TRP A 126 0.48 2.23 -10.44
CA TRP A 126 0.77 0.88 -9.98
C TRP A 126 -0.27 -0.16 -10.47
N GLU A 127 -1.55 0.21 -10.68
CA GLU A 127 -2.56 -0.67 -11.28
C GLU A 127 -2.18 -1.06 -12.71
N ILE A 128 -1.74 -0.10 -13.53
CA ILE A 128 -1.24 -0.34 -14.89
C ILE A 128 0.01 -1.22 -14.84
N CYS A 129 0.95 -0.94 -13.94
CA CYS A 129 2.16 -1.78 -13.80
C CYS A 129 1.82 -3.24 -13.48
N ILE A 130 0.83 -3.47 -12.61
CA ILE A 130 0.34 -4.83 -12.29
C ILE A 130 -0.27 -5.50 -13.52
N ALA A 131 -1.17 -4.82 -14.23
CA ALA A 131 -1.82 -5.35 -15.42
C ALA A 131 -0.81 -5.70 -16.52
N VAL A 132 0.15 -4.80 -16.77
CA VAL A 132 1.25 -5.02 -17.73
C VAL A 132 2.15 -6.18 -17.30
N SER A 133 2.40 -6.33 -15.99
CA SER A 133 3.17 -7.46 -15.46
C SER A 133 2.48 -8.80 -15.73
N ALA A 134 1.19 -8.89 -15.45
CA ALA A 134 0.40 -10.09 -15.73
C ALA A 134 0.43 -10.41 -17.22
N TYR A 135 0.18 -9.44 -18.09
CA TYR A 135 0.24 -9.61 -19.54
C TYR A 135 1.60 -10.10 -20.00
N LYS A 136 2.69 -9.44 -19.55
CA LYS A 136 4.05 -9.80 -19.94
C LYS A 136 4.41 -11.23 -19.54
N LEU A 137 4.09 -11.61 -18.30
CA LEU A 137 4.40 -12.95 -17.78
C LEU A 137 3.57 -14.05 -18.47
N ILE A 138 2.33 -13.77 -18.82
CA ILE A 138 1.52 -14.70 -19.64
C ILE A 138 2.17 -14.89 -21.00
N LYS A 139 2.64 -13.82 -21.62
CA LYS A 139 3.24 -13.86 -22.96
C LYS A 139 4.61 -14.52 -22.98
N THR A 140 5.52 -14.13 -22.08
CA THR A 140 6.93 -14.51 -22.15
C THR A 140 7.30 -15.73 -21.32
N ALA A 141 6.58 -15.98 -20.23
CA ALA A 141 6.91 -17.00 -19.25
C ALA A 141 5.88 -18.12 -19.13
N ASN A 142 4.89 -18.15 -20.02
CA ASN A 142 3.83 -19.17 -20.05
C ASN A 142 3.15 -19.36 -18.68
N PHE A 143 2.74 -18.24 -18.06
CA PHE A 143 2.01 -18.28 -16.80
C PHE A 143 0.63 -18.90 -16.96
N GLU A 144 0.25 -19.67 -15.94
CA GLU A 144 -1.06 -20.29 -15.78
C GLU A 144 -1.82 -19.65 -14.60
N TYR A 145 -3.05 -20.12 -14.33
CA TYR A 145 -3.93 -19.57 -13.29
C TYR A 145 -3.27 -19.54 -11.90
N GLY A 146 -2.58 -20.62 -11.50
CA GLY A 146 -1.87 -20.66 -10.23
C GLY A 146 -0.74 -19.63 -10.13
N ASN A 147 -0.02 -19.43 -11.25
CA ASN A 147 1.03 -18.40 -11.30
C ASN A 147 0.44 -16.99 -11.18
N LEU A 148 -0.71 -16.72 -11.78
CA LEU A 148 -1.40 -15.43 -11.65
C LEU A 148 -1.88 -15.20 -10.22
N PHE A 149 -2.42 -16.22 -9.57
CA PHE A 149 -2.80 -16.13 -8.17
C PHE A 149 -1.59 -15.71 -7.30
N PHE A 150 -0.45 -16.41 -7.44
CA PHE A 150 0.74 -16.07 -6.68
C PHE A 150 1.31 -14.70 -7.05
N LEU A 151 1.24 -14.28 -8.30
CA LEU A 151 1.63 -12.93 -8.73
C LEU A 151 0.77 -11.87 -8.02
N GLY A 152 -0.53 -12.11 -7.90
CA GLY A 152 -1.44 -11.23 -7.14
C GLY A 152 -1.06 -11.14 -5.66
N VAL A 153 -0.73 -12.28 -5.04
CA VAL A 153 -0.23 -12.31 -3.65
C VAL A 153 1.07 -11.53 -3.53
N LEU A 154 2.03 -11.73 -4.44
CA LEU A 154 3.32 -11.03 -4.45
C LEU A 154 3.13 -9.51 -4.55
N TYR A 155 2.32 -9.02 -5.48
CA TYR A 155 2.04 -7.61 -5.63
C TYR A 155 1.26 -7.02 -4.43
N SER A 156 0.37 -7.80 -3.83
CA SER A 156 -0.34 -7.39 -2.61
C SER A 156 0.66 -7.09 -1.48
N PHE A 157 1.64 -7.95 -1.28
CA PHE A 157 2.68 -7.72 -0.27
C PHE A 157 3.61 -6.56 -0.65
N ILE A 158 4.00 -6.43 -1.91
CA ILE A 158 4.85 -5.32 -2.35
C ILE A 158 4.14 -3.97 -2.16
N ILE A 159 2.93 -3.82 -2.66
CA ILE A 159 2.23 -2.52 -2.68
C ILE A 159 1.55 -2.25 -1.34
N HIS A 160 0.67 -3.16 -0.90
CA HIS A 160 -0.11 -2.92 0.32
C HIS A 160 0.69 -3.23 1.57
N GLY A 161 1.62 -4.18 1.53
CA GLY A 161 2.60 -4.38 2.59
C GLY A 161 3.43 -3.12 2.84
N LEU A 162 3.96 -2.48 1.79
CA LEU A 162 4.67 -1.21 1.90
C LEU A 162 3.77 -0.10 2.45
N LYS A 163 2.53 0.03 1.92
CA LYS A 163 1.57 1.04 2.40
C LYS A 163 1.25 0.88 3.88
N ILE A 164 0.96 -0.33 4.35
CA ILE A 164 0.63 -0.55 5.77
C ILE A 164 1.86 -0.34 6.66
N THR A 165 3.05 -0.74 6.20
CA THR A 165 4.29 -0.50 6.95
C THR A 165 4.54 0.99 7.15
N ILE A 166 4.43 1.80 6.10
CA ILE A 166 4.55 3.25 6.20
C ILE A 166 3.48 3.82 7.14
N ARG A 167 2.23 3.38 7.03
CA ARG A 167 1.13 3.84 7.90
C ARG A 167 1.32 3.46 9.36
N TYR A 168 1.85 2.29 9.61
CA TYR A 168 2.17 1.86 10.97
C TYR A 168 3.30 2.70 11.56
N LEU A 169 4.43 2.80 10.83
CA LEU A 169 5.64 3.45 11.31
C LEU A 169 5.46 4.96 11.49
N PHE A 170 4.84 5.62 10.52
CA PHE A 170 4.82 7.08 10.46
C PHE A 170 3.48 7.72 10.85
N TYR A 171 2.38 6.97 10.78
CA TYR A 171 1.03 7.51 11.05
C TYR A 171 0.36 6.90 12.28
N GLY A 172 1.02 5.97 12.96
CA GLY A 172 0.56 5.39 14.21
C GLY A 172 -0.84 4.78 14.14
N LYS A 173 -1.21 4.17 13.00
CA LYS A 173 -2.51 3.53 12.83
C LYS A 173 -2.57 2.20 13.58
N THR A 174 -3.76 1.86 14.07
CA THR A 174 -3.98 0.59 14.79
C THR A 174 -3.83 -0.61 13.87
N PHE A 175 -3.44 -1.75 14.42
CA PHE A 175 -3.29 -3.00 13.68
C PHE A 175 -4.59 -3.39 12.93
N LEU A 176 -5.74 -3.27 13.58
CA LEU A 176 -7.03 -3.61 12.95
C LEU A 176 -7.31 -2.74 11.71
N TYR A 177 -7.05 -1.45 11.79
CA TYR A 177 -7.16 -0.55 10.63
C TYR A 177 -6.21 -0.95 9.49
N LEU A 178 -4.98 -1.34 9.84
CA LEU A 178 -3.99 -1.77 8.85
C LEU A 178 -4.38 -3.08 8.17
N ALA A 179 -4.91 -4.04 8.94
CA ALA A 179 -5.40 -5.31 8.42
C ALA A 179 -6.57 -5.09 7.44
N ASP A 180 -7.55 -4.26 7.80
CA ASP A 180 -8.66 -3.88 6.93
C ASP A 180 -8.16 -3.29 5.61
N ARG A 181 -7.24 -2.33 5.67
CA ARG A 181 -6.67 -1.67 4.49
C ARG A 181 -5.80 -2.60 3.64
N PHE A 182 -5.11 -3.53 4.26
CA PHE A 182 -4.37 -4.55 3.53
C PHE A 182 -5.31 -5.48 2.77
N LEU A 183 -6.33 -6.00 3.43
CA LEU A 183 -7.30 -6.91 2.82
C LEU A 183 -8.04 -6.25 1.65
N TYR A 184 -8.58 -5.05 1.88
CA TYR A 184 -9.29 -4.31 0.83
C TYR A 184 -8.41 -4.00 -0.38
N GLY A 185 -7.19 -3.52 -0.12
CA GLY A 185 -6.24 -3.22 -1.18
C GLY A 185 -5.76 -4.48 -1.92
N SER A 186 -5.51 -5.56 -1.19
CA SER A 186 -5.10 -6.84 -1.78
C SER A 186 -6.19 -7.43 -2.67
N LEU A 187 -7.46 -7.26 -2.30
CA LEU A 187 -8.59 -7.69 -3.13
C LEU A 187 -8.57 -6.97 -4.49
N LEU A 188 -8.32 -5.67 -4.52
CA LEU A 188 -8.20 -4.91 -5.78
C LEU A 188 -7.04 -5.45 -6.64
N VAL A 189 -5.87 -5.70 -6.06
CA VAL A 189 -4.73 -6.30 -6.77
C VAL A 189 -5.10 -7.68 -7.33
N MET A 190 -5.77 -8.52 -6.53
CA MET A 190 -6.22 -9.85 -6.96
C MET A 190 -7.22 -9.77 -8.12
N VAL A 191 -8.15 -8.82 -8.10
CA VAL A 191 -9.07 -8.60 -9.22
C VAL A 191 -8.30 -8.25 -10.50
N ILE A 192 -7.35 -7.33 -10.45
CA ILE A 192 -6.58 -6.94 -11.62
C ILE A 192 -5.74 -8.12 -12.16
N VAL A 193 -5.01 -8.79 -11.30
CA VAL A 193 -4.06 -9.86 -11.71
C VAL A 193 -4.81 -11.13 -12.06
N PHE A 194 -5.63 -11.62 -11.14
CA PHE A 194 -6.24 -12.94 -11.29
C PHE A 194 -7.43 -12.92 -12.24
N VAL A 195 -8.36 -11.99 -12.10
CA VAL A 195 -9.51 -11.89 -12.99
C VAL A 195 -9.08 -11.40 -14.37
N GLY A 196 -8.36 -10.27 -14.44
CA GLY A 196 -7.86 -9.72 -15.70
C GLY A 196 -6.91 -10.68 -16.42
N GLY A 197 -5.95 -11.27 -15.70
CA GLY A 197 -5.03 -12.27 -16.25
C GLY A 197 -5.73 -13.56 -16.69
N SER A 198 -6.76 -14.01 -15.96
CA SER A 198 -7.55 -15.19 -16.34
C SER A 198 -8.33 -14.97 -17.64
N MET A 199 -8.86 -13.76 -17.84
CA MET A 199 -9.49 -13.39 -19.11
C MET A 199 -8.48 -13.46 -20.27
N LEU A 200 -7.27 -12.94 -20.09
CA LEU A 200 -6.23 -13.02 -21.11
C LEU A 200 -5.83 -14.48 -21.41
N LEU A 201 -5.70 -15.32 -20.38
CA LEU A 201 -5.44 -16.76 -20.56
C LEU A 201 -6.55 -17.47 -21.32
N PHE A 202 -7.80 -17.15 -21.02
CA PHE A 202 -8.97 -17.70 -21.70
C PHE A 202 -8.98 -17.35 -23.20
N PHE A 203 -8.73 -16.08 -23.55
CA PHE A 203 -8.64 -15.63 -24.94
C PHE A 203 -7.46 -16.26 -25.68
N ARG A 204 -6.31 -16.44 -25.00
CA ARG A 204 -5.17 -17.16 -25.55
C ARG A 204 -5.53 -18.60 -25.88
N LYS A 205 -6.17 -19.32 -24.93
CA LYS A 205 -6.58 -20.73 -25.14
C LYS A 205 -7.59 -20.89 -26.26
N LYS A 206 -8.47 -19.89 -26.48
CA LYS A 206 -9.43 -19.88 -27.59
C LYS A 206 -8.83 -19.47 -28.95
N GLY A 207 -7.54 -19.13 -28.98
CA GLY A 207 -6.86 -18.70 -30.22
C GLY A 207 -7.28 -17.31 -30.72
N VAL A 208 -8.03 -16.55 -29.89
CA VAL A 208 -8.46 -15.16 -30.21
C VAL A 208 -7.26 -14.22 -30.15
N ILE A 209 -6.33 -14.48 -29.24
CA ILE A 209 -5.09 -13.71 -29.10
C ILE A 209 -3.93 -14.64 -29.37
N LYS A 210 -3.17 -14.38 -30.45
CA LYS A 210 -1.88 -15.04 -30.72
C LYS A 210 -0.78 -14.15 -30.13
N PHE A 211 0.03 -14.71 -29.24
CA PHE A 211 1.22 -14.07 -28.69
C PHE A 211 2.46 -14.58 -29.39
#